data_8d8a181b7e8e4b8313632bc411a748b3
#
_entry.id   8d8a181b7e8e4b8313632bc411a748b3
#
_cell.length_a   1.000
_cell.length_b   1.000
_cell.length_c   1.000
_cell.angle_alpha   90.00
_cell.angle_beta   90.00
_cell.angle_gamma   90.00
#
_symmetry.space_group_name_H-M   'P 1'
#
loop_
_entity.id
_entity.type
_entity.pdbx_description
1 polymer ?
#
loop_
_entity_poly.entity_id
_entity_poly.type
_entity_poly.pdbx_seq_one_letter_code
_entity_poly.pdbx_strand_id
1 'polypeptide(L)'
;MPPWNPVFGHLLVLSKAFNKYKLPPDIQMPDVFDRLSQDFVVESDSLFILDLWPFVGPMMMVSSPYHAMQACQKAEYAADRPDDLLRNLHAITGGPSVFATNGSDWKEARNMLQSGLNSSHILNQTARMVDAAEVFVRLLKEKARKNEIFQLDHLTIKYMMDISGHLTL
;
A
#
# COMPACT_ATOMS: atom_id res chain seq x y z
N MET A 1 7.25 -8.19 -24.56
CA MET A 1 6.58 -6.91 -24.22
C MET A 1 5.15 -6.93 -24.72
N PRO A 2 4.19 -6.31 -24.01
CA PRO A 2 2.84 -6.14 -24.52
C PRO A 2 2.80 -5.38 -25.85
N PRO A 3 1.84 -5.67 -26.75
CA PRO A 3 1.72 -4.97 -28.02
C PRO A 3 1.32 -3.50 -27.80
N TRP A 4 2.15 -2.58 -28.25
CA TRP A 4 1.97 -1.13 -28.09
C TRP A 4 1.21 -0.52 -29.26
N ASN A 5 0.38 0.47 -28.96
CA ASN A 5 -0.37 1.24 -29.96
C ASN A 5 0.06 2.72 -29.92
N PRO A 6 0.38 3.37 -31.08
CA PRO A 6 0.88 4.74 -31.08
C PRO A 6 -0.10 5.82 -30.59
N VAL A 7 -1.40 5.51 -30.54
CA VAL A 7 -2.43 6.45 -30.07
C VAL A 7 -2.84 6.16 -28.64
N PHE A 8 -2.98 4.87 -28.29
CA PHE A 8 -3.54 4.42 -27.02
C PHE A 8 -2.52 3.71 -26.11
N GLY A 9 -1.24 3.72 -26.43
CA GLY A 9 -0.24 2.99 -25.66
C GLY A 9 -0.64 1.53 -25.47
N HIS A 10 -0.70 1.07 -24.22
CA HIS A 10 -1.15 -0.28 -23.87
C HIS A 10 -2.61 -0.33 -23.34
N LEU A 11 -3.40 0.73 -23.45
CA LEU A 11 -4.80 0.74 -23.00
C LEU A 11 -5.65 -0.36 -23.65
N LEU A 12 -5.37 -0.67 -24.94
CA LEU A 12 -6.05 -1.76 -25.65
C LEU A 12 -5.71 -3.14 -25.07
N VAL A 13 -4.49 -3.31 -24.56
CA VAL A 13 -4.05 -4.53 -23.89
C VAL A 13 -4.80 -4.68 -22.56
N LEU A 14 -4.91 -3.59 -21.82
CA LEU A 14 -5.68 -3.54 -20.57
C LEU A 14 -7.14 -3.93 -20.81
N SER A 15 -7.78 -3.32 -21.80
CA SER A 15 -9.17 -3.64 -22.18
C SER A 15 -9.35 -5.12 -22.56
N LYS A 16 -8.39 -5.67 -23.31
CA LYS A 16 -8.41 -7.10 -23.65
C LYS A 16 -8.26 -7.99 -22.41
N ALA A 17 -7.45 -7.60 -21.42
CA ALA A 17 -7.29 -8.34 -20.17
C ALA A 17 -8.60 -8.37 -19.38
N PHE A 18 -9.30 -7.24 -19.25
CA PHE A 18 -10.62 -7.18 -18.60
C PHE A 18 -11.59 -8.18 -19.23
N ASN A 19 -11.67 -8.24 -20.56
CA ASN A 19 -12.53 -9.16 -21.27
C ASN A 19 -12.09 -10.61 -21.16
N LYS A 20 -10.77 -10.88 -21.31
CA LYS A 20 -10.19 -12.23 -21.26
C LYS A 20 -10.42 -12.90 -19.92
N TYR A 21 -10.15 -12.16 -18.83
CA TYR A 21 -10.23 -12.67 -17.46
C TYR A 21 -11.60 -12.43 -16.81
N LYS A 22 -12.55 -11.80 -17.54
CA LYS A 22 -13.88 -11.45 -17.02
C LYS A 22 -13.80 -10.68 -15.71
N LEU A 23 -12.87 -9.70 -15.65
CA LEU A 23 -12.61 -8.95 -14.45
C LEU A 23 -13.78 -8.00 -14.12
N PRO A 24 -14.19 -7.90 -12.84
CA PRO A 24 -15.23 -6.96 -12.45
C PRO A 24 -14.73 -5.51 -12.59
N PRO A 25 -15.63 -4.53 -12.83
CA PRO A 25 -15.25 -3.14 -13.05
C PRO A 25 -14.62 -2.45 -11.82
N ASP A 26 -14.85 -2.99 -10.64
CA ASP A 26 -14.34 -2.51 -9.34
C ASP A 26 -13.08 -3.21 -8.88
N ILE A 27 -12.47 -4.05 -9.74
CA ILE A 27 -11.21 -4.71 -9.43
C ILE A 27 -10.08 -3.70 -9.23
N GLN A 28 -9.20 -3.98 -8.28
CA GLN A 28 -8.04 -3.15 -8.05
C GLN A 28 -7.00 -3.31 -9.16
N MET A 29 -6.38 -2.20 -9.59
CA MET A 29 -5.41 -2.21 -10.69
C MET A 29 -4.21 -3.15 -10.47
N PRO A 30 -3.65 -3.32 -9.26
CA PRO A 30 -2.61 -4.31 -9.02
C PRO A 30 -2.98 -5.73 -9.43
N ASP A 31 -4.22 -6.15 -9.21
CA ASP A 31 -4.68 -7.50 -9.61
C ASP A 31 -4.76 -7.64 -11.14
N VAL A 32 -5.13 -6.55 -11.83
CA VAL A 32 -5.11 -6.53 -13.31
C VAL A 32 -3.69 -6.65 -13.83
N PHE A 33 -2.74 -5.95 -13.19
CA PHE A 33 -1.32 -6.00 -13.57
C PHE A 33 -0.71 -7.38 -13.31
N ASP A 34 -1.11 -8.06 -12.24
CA ASP A 34 -0.71 -9.44 -11.98
C ASP A 34 -1.17 -10.38 -13.10
N ARG A 35 -2.44 -10.27 -13.53
CA ARG A 35 -2.96 -11.05 -14.67
C ARG A 35 -2.22 -10.74 -15.98
N LEU A 36 -1.90 -9.48 -16.22
CA LEU A 36 -1.10 -9.09 -17.38
C LEU A 36 0.32 -9.64 -17.31
N SER A 37 0.93 -9.70 -16.12
CA SER A 37 2.25 -10.29 -15.96
C SER A 37 2.28 -11.75 -16.39
N GLN A 38 1.26 -12.52 -16.09
CA GLN A 38 1.13 -13.91 -16.51
C GLN A 38 1.08 -14.08 -18.04
N ASP A 39 0.57 -13.08 -18.76
CA ASP A 39 0.49 -13.12 -20.23
C ASP A 39 1.80 -12.71 -20.93
N PHE A 40 2.57 -11.81 -20.33
CA PHE A 40 3.67 -11.12 -21.01
C PHE A 40 5.05 -11.30 -20.38
N VAL A 41 5.11 -11.86 -19.17
CA VAL A 41 6.39 -12.20 -18.53
C VAL A 41 6.86 -13.55 -19.05
N VAL A 42 7.98 -13.53 -19.74
CA VAL A 42 8.73 -14.75 -20.07
C VAL A 42 9.57 -15.11 -18.85
N GLU A 43 9.74 -16.39 -18.54
CA GLU A 43 10.39 -16.92 -17.33
C GLU A 43 11.73 -16.27 -16.94
N SER A 44 12.46 -15.65 -17.89
CA SER A 44 13.75 -15.00 -17.65
C SER A 44 13.68 -13.52 -17.28
N ASP A 45 12.64 -12.79 -17.70
CA ASP A 45 12.61 -11.33 -17.67
C ASP A 45 11.40 -10.78 -16.91
N SER A 46 11.31 -11.01 -15.64
CA SER A 46 10.21 -10.57 -14.76
C SER A 46 9.90 -9.04 -14.80
N LEU A 47 10.18 -8.40 -15.92
CA LEU A 47 10.05 -6.96 -16.16
C LEU A 47 9.30 -6.71 -17.46
N PHE A 48 8.33 -5.79 -17.46
CA PHE A 48 7.74 -5.24 -18.68
C PHE A 48 7.34 -3.79 -18.50
N ILE A 49 7.26 -3.05 -19.61
CA ILE A 49 6.84 -1.66 -19.59
C ILE A 49 5.36 -1.60 -19.97
N LEU A 50 4.59 -0.85 -19.17
CA LEU A 50 3.20 -0.54 -19.42
C LEU A 50 3.04 0.98 -19.59
N ASP A 51 2.63 1.39 -20.80
CA ASP A 51 2.35 2.78 -21.14
C ASP A 51 0.84 2.99 -21.19
N LEU A 52 0.30 3.73 -20.24
CA LEU A 52 -1.13 4.02 -20.13
C LEU A 52 -1.51 5.42 -20.60
N TRP A 53 -0.69 5.99 -21.51
CA TRP A 53 -1.01 7.25 -22.15
C TRP A 53 -2.47 7.25 -22.69
N PRO A 54 -3.26 8.34 -22.55
CA PRO A 54 -2.89 9.66 -22.00
C PRO A 54 -3.10 9.83 -20.49
N PHE A 55 -3.51 8.80 -19.74
CA PHE A 55 -3.87 8.93 -18.33
C PHE A 55 -2.66 8.91 -17.39
N VAL A 56 -1.73 8.01 -17.65
CA VAL A 56 -0.49 7.87 -16.85
C VAL A 56 0.67 7.63 -17.81
N GLY A 57 1.84 8.15 -17.47
CA GLY A 57 3.07 7.88 -18.23
C GLY A 57 3.52 6.42 -18.16
N PRO A 58 4.56 6.05 -18.91
CA PRO A 58 5.06 4.69 -18.92
C PRO A 58 5.56 4.25 -17.55
N MET A 59 5.15 3.06 -17.13
CA MET A 59 5.51 2.43 -15.87
C MET A 59 6.28 1.14 -16.11
N MET A 60 7.31 0.90 -15.33
CA MET A 60 8.00 -0.38 -15.31
C MET A 60 7.31 -1.31 -14.31
N MET A 61 6.75 -2.39 -14.80
CA MET A 61 6.14 -3.44 -13.98
C MET A 61 7.20 -4.48 -13.61
N VAL A 62 7.32 -4.75 -12.32
CA VAL A 62 8.33 -5.67 -11.75
C VAL A 62 7.60 -6.83 -11.09
N SER A 63 7.70 -8.03 -11.64
CA SER A 63 7.01 -9.22 -11.13
C SER A 63 7.89 -10.11 -10.26
N SER A 64 9.23 -9.96 -10.30
CA SER A 64 10.16 -10.76 -9.52
C SER A 64 10.53 -10.08 -8.20
N PRO A 65 10.48 -10.81 -7.06
CA PRO A 65 11.00 -10.31 -5.78
C PRO A 65 12.46 -9.86 -5.84
N TYR A 66 13.27 -10.55 -6.62
CA TYR A 66 14.69 -10.21 -6.80
C TYR A 66 14.87 -8.83 -7.44
N HIS A 67 14.18 -8.56 -8.55
CA HIS A 67 14.22 -7.24 -9.21
C HIS A 67 13.54 -6.15 -8.39
N ALA A 68 12.45 -6.48 -7.69
CA ALA A 68 11.80 -5.55 -6.76
C ALA A 68 12.75 -5.11 -5.63
N MET A 69 13.50 -6.05 -5.05
CA MET A 69 14.54 -5.70 -4.06
C MET A 69 15.60 -4.76 -4.63
N GLN A 70 16.05 -5.00 -5.86
CA GLN A 70 17.03 -4.10 -6.50
C GLN A 70 16.45 -2.70 -6.70
N ALA A 71 15.23 -2.60 -7.22
CA ALA A 71 14.58 -1.32 -7.48
C ALA A 71 14.25 -0.52 -6.20
N CYS A 72 13.89 -1.22 -5.10
CA CYS A 72 13.44 -0.57 -3.86
C CYS A 72 14.54 -0.35 -2.82
N GLN A 73 15.59 -1.17 -2.81
CA GLN A 73 16.58 -1.14 -1.73
C GLN A 73 17.91 -0.52 -2.13
N LYS A 74 18.28 -0.57 -3.41
CA LYS A 74 19.50 0.07 -3.88
C LYS A 74 19.24 1.55 -4.15
N ALA A 75 19.95 2.41 -3.41
CA ALA A 75 19.85 3.88 -3.59
C ALA A 75 20.12 4.34 -5.03
N GLU A 76 20.86 3.55 -5.79
CA GLU A 76 21.19 3.80 -7.20
C GLU A 76 19.96 3.74 -8.13
N TYR A 77 18.96 2.93 -7.77
CA TYR A 77 17.75 2.71 -8.57
C TYR A 77 16.48 3.21 -7.88
N ALA A 78 16.59 3.66 -6.63
CA ALA A 78 15.46 4.17 -5.87
C ALA A 78 14.97 5.48 -6.50
N ALA A 79 13.82 5.42 -7.15
CA ALA A 79 13.16 6.59 -7.69
C ALA A 79 12.34 7.30 -6.60
N ASP A 80 12.27 8.62 -6.70
CA ASP A 80 11.31 9.41 -5.92
C ASP A 80 9.87 9.01 -6.25
N ARG A 81 8.99 9.23 -5.30
CA ARG A 81 7.55 9.01 -5.53
C ARG A 81 7.06 9.99 -6.60
N PRO A 82 6.25 9.51 -7.57
CA PRO A 82 5.70 10.38 -8.62
C PRO A 82 4.84 11.52 -8.03
N ASP A 83 4.88 12.67 -8.67
CA ASP A 83 4.13 13.86 -8.23
C ASP A 83 2.61 13.63 -8.14
N ASP A 84 2.06 12.80 -9.01
CA ASP A 84 0.63 12.44 -8.97
C ASP A 84 0.28 11.68 -7.70
N LEU A 85 1.14 10.76 -7.27
CA LEU A 85 0.98 10.03 -6.03
C LEU A 85 1.10 10.98 -4.82
N LEU A 86 2.09 11.87 -4.85
CA LEU A 86 2.29 12.86 -3.77
C LEU A 86 1.07 13.78 -3.63
N ARG A 87 0.52 14.28 -4.74
CA ARG A 87 -0.68 15.13 -4.72
C ARG A 87 -1.89 14.40 -4.11
N ASN A 88 -2.10 13.14 -4.49
CA ASN A 88 -3.19 12.35 -3.94
C ASN A 88 -3.01 12.09 -2.44
N LEU A 89 -1.79 11.82 -2.00
CA LEU A 89 -1.47 11.61 -0.59
C LEU A 89 -1.61 12.92 0.20
N HIS A 90 -1.20 14.07 -0.34
CA HIS A 90 -1.42 15.38 0.29
C HIS A 90 -2.90 15.66 0.56
N ALA A 91 -3.78 15.29 -0.37
CA ALA A 91 -5.23 15.44 -0.19
C ALA A 91 -5.76 14.62 1.00
N ILE A 92 -5.17 13.44 1.26
CA ILE A 92 -5.58 12.55 2.36
C ILE A 92 -4.94 12.99 3.69
N THR A 93 -3.65 13.37 3.67
CA THR A 93 -2.89 13.71 4.88
C THR A 93 -3.02 15.16 5.31
N GLY A 94 -3.65 16.00 4.49
CA GLY A 94 -3.79 17.45 4.74
C GLY A 94 -2.51 18.24 4.51
N GLY A 95 -1.48 17.66 3.89
CA GLY A 95 -0.23 18.31 3.58
C GLY A 95 0.99 17.39 3.58
N PRO A 96 2.21 17.95 3.65
CA PRO A 96 3.44 17.19 3.68
C PRO A 96 3.46 16.19 4.84
N SER A 97 3.82 14.96 4.54
CA SER A 97 3.91 13.88 5.54
C SER A 97 4.99 12.89 5.11
N VAL A 98 5.36 11.97 5.99
CA VAL A 98 6.32 10.90 5.66
C VAL A 98 5.88 10.06 4.45
N PHE A 99 4.58 10.01 4.15
CA PHE A 99 4.04 9.32 2.98
C PHE A 99 4.02 10.18 1.72
N ALA A 100 4.03 11.50 1.88
CA ALA A 100 3.75 12.47 0.84
C ALA A 100 4.92 13.44 0.59
N THR A 101 6.14 13.04 0.94
CA THR A 101 7.38 13.79 0.69
C THR A 101 8.47 12.88 0.13
N ASN A 102 9.45 13.47 -0.53
CA ASN A 102 10.64 12.82 -1.07
C ASN A 102 11.92 13.43 -0.49
N GLY A 103 13.07 12.84 -0.81
CA GLY A 103 14.40 13.40 -0.55
C GLY A 103 14.70 13.69 0.92
N SER A 104 15.23 14.89 1.19
CA SER A 104 15.61 15.35 2.54
C SER A 104 14.43 15.43 3.50
N ASP A 105 13.33 15.97 3.05
CA ASP A 105 12.12 16.20 3.87
C ASP A 105 11.52 14.86 4.33
N TRP A 106 11.50 13.87 3.43
CA TRP A 106 11.12 12.52 3.80
C TRP A 106 12.06 11.92 4.84
N LYS A 107 13.37 12.11 4.67
CA LYS A 107 14.38 11.57 5.59
C LYS A 107 14.25 12.18 6.99
N GLU A 108 14.01 13.48 7.06
CA GLU A 108 13.79 14.20 8.32
C GLU A 108 12.51 13.69 9.02
N ALA A 109 11.39 13.69 8.32
CA ALA A 109 10.12 13.18 8.84
C ALA A 109 10.22 11.71 9.31
N ARG A 110 10.91 10.87 8.54
CA ARG A 110 11.14 9.47 8.91
C ARG A 110 11.99 9.33 10.17
N ASN A 111 13.06 10.12 10.29
CA ASN A 111 13.94 10.06 11.46
C ASN A 111 13.20 10.47 12.75
N MET A 112 12.34 11.48 12.68
CA MET A 112 11.50 11.87 13.81
C MET A 112 10.56 10.73 14.26
N LEU A 113 9.90 10.07 13.31
CA LEU A 113 8.99 8.97 13.62
C LEU A 113 9.70 7.70 14.09
N GLN A 114 10.89 7.43 13.57
CA GLN A 114 11.63 6.21 13.85
C GLN A 114 12.02 6.07 15.34
N SER A 115 12.20 7.17 16.05
CA SER A 115 12.49 7.16 17.48
C SER A 115 11.33 6.58 18.31
N GLY A 116 10.10 6.91 17.95
CA GLY A 116 8.89 6.39 18.60
C GLY A 116 8.47 4.98 18.15
N LEU A 117 8.95 4.52 17.00
CA LEU A 117 8.57 3.22 16.42
C LEU A 117 9.68 2.17 16.51
N ASN A 118 10.70 2.38 17.32
CA ASN A 118 11.74 1.38 17.53
C ASN A 118 11.25 0.23 18.44
N SER A 119 11.85 -0.95 18.27
CA SER A 119 11.44 -2.17 18.98
C SER A 119 11.48 -2.02 20.50
N SER A 120 12.48 -1.29 21.03
CA SER A 120 12.61 -1.07 22.46
C SER A 120 11.45 -0.23 23.02
N HIS A 121 11.07 0.84 22.31
CA HIS A 121 9.92 1.68 22.70
C HIS A 121 8.62 0.87 22.67
N ILE A 122 8.39 0.11 21.60
CA ILE A 122 7.21 -0.74 21.46
C ILE A 122 7.12 -1.77 22.61
N LEU A 123 8.22 -2.43 22.94
CA LEU A 123 8.27 -3.38 24.05
C LEU A 123 7.95 -2.73 25.39
N ASN A 124 8.42 -1.51 25.63
CA ASN A 124 8.11 -0.77 26.85
C ASN A 124 6.62 -0.39 26.97
N GLN A 125 5.89 -0.32 25.86
CA GLN A 125 4.45 -0.04 25.86
C GLN A 125 3.58 -1.30 25.98
N THR A 126 4.18 -2.50 26.07
CA THR A 126 3.45 -3.78 26.07
C THR A 126 2.39 -3.84 27.19
N ALA A 127 2.69 -3.31 28.36
CA ALA A 127 1.72 -3.31 29.48
C ALA A 127 0.44 -2.53 29.12
N ARG A 128 0.59 -1.35 28.52
CA ARG A 128 -0.55 -0.53 28.08
C ARG A 128 -1.34 -1.18 26.94
N MET A 129 -0.65 -1.91 26.05
CA MET A 129 -1.32 -2.68 25.01
C MET A 129 -2.15 -3.82 25.58
N VAL A 130 -1.66 -4.48 26.64
CA VAL A 130 -2.40 -5.53 27.36
C VAL A 130 -3.63 -4.94 28.03
N ASP A 131 -3.52 -3.80 28.72
CA ASP A 131 -4.64 -3.12 29.34
C ASP A 131 -5.73 -2.77 28.31
N ALA A 132 -5.34 -2.22 27.16
CA ALA A 132 -6.26 -1.94 26.06
C ALA A 132 -6.92 -3.23 25.51
N ALA A 133 -6.16 -4.31 25.38
CA ALA A 133 -6.68 -5.61 24.96
C ALA A 133 -7.70 -6.18 25.97
N GLU A 134 -7.49 -6.02 27.26
CA GLU A 134 -8.45 -6.44 28.28
C GLU A 134 -9.79 -5.70 28.17
N VAL A 135 -9.74 -4.39 27.90
CA VAL A 135 -10.95 -3.60 27.63
C VAL A 135 -11.69 -4.13 26.42
N PHE A 136 -10.98 -4.38 25.33
CA PHE A 136 -11.55 -4.94 24.10
C PHE A 136 -12.19 -6.30 24.33
N VAL A 137 -11.52 -7.22 25.04
CA VAL A 137 -12.03 -8.55 25.39
C VAL A 137 -13.29 -8.44 26.27
N ARG A 138 -13.31 -7.50 27.22
CA ARG A 138 -14.49 -7.25 28.08
C ARG A 138 -15.71 -6.84 27.25
N LEU A 139 -15.52 -5.92 26.30
CA LEU A 139 -16.59 -5.50 25.38
C LEU A 139 -17.11 -6.66 24.53
N LEU A 140 -16.22 -7.51 24.02
CA LEU A 140 -16.61 -8.70 23.25
C LEU A 140 -17.43 -9.67 24.11
N LYS A 141 -17.02 -9.90 25.38
CA LYS A 141 -17.75 -10.75 26.32
C LYS A 141 -19.15 -10.20 26.64
N GLU A 142 -19.31 -8.88 26.75
CA GLU A 142 -20.61 -8.24 26.94
C GLU A 142 -21.53 -8.46 25.74
N LYS A 143 -21.03 -8.28 24.52
CA LYS A 143 -21.77 -8.54 23.29
C LYS A 143 -22.20 -10.01 23.20
N ALA A 144 -21.29 -10.94 23.50
CA ALA A 144 -21.57 -12.36 23.50
C ALA A 144 -22.67 -12.74 24.53
N ARG A 145 -22.63 -12.18 25.77
CA ARG A 145 -23.65 -12.42 26.77
C ARG A 145 -25.03 -11.93 26.38
N LYS A 146 -25.10 -10.85 25.60
CA LYS A 146 -26.36 -10.28 25.11
C LYS A 146 -26.85 -10.95 23.83
N ASN A 147 -26.12 -11.90 23.27
CA ASN A 147 -26.34 -12.47 21.94
C ASN A 147 -26.52 -11.38 20.86
N GLU A 148 -25.76 -10.28 20.98
CA GLU A 148 -25.87 -9.13 20.10
C GLU A 148 -25.04 -9.34 18.83
N ILE A 149 -25.68 -9.20 17.67
CA ILE A 149 -24.99 -9.17 16.37
C ILE A 149 -24.46 -7.75 16.17
N PHE A 150 -23.16 -7.61 15.94
CA PHE A 150 -22.50 -6.32 15.78
C PHE A 150 -21.41 -6.37 14.71
N GLN A 151 -20.98 -5.20 14.24
CA GLN A 151 -19.86 -5.06 13.33
C GLN A 151 -18.55 -5.06 14.12
N LEU A 152 -17.75 -6.12 13.95
CA LEU A 152 -16.49 -6.31 14.67
C LEU A 152 -15.45 -5.26 14.30
N ASP A 153 -15.43 -4.82 13.05
CA ASP A 153 -14.49 -3.82 12.51
C ASP A 153 -14.55 -2.51 13.31
N HIS A 154 -15.71 -2.00 13.66
CA HIS A 154 -15.87 -0.78 14.46
C HIS A 154 -15.19 -0.88 15.83
N LEU A 155 -15.33 -2.01 16.51
CA LEU A 155 -14.65 -2.25 17.79
C LEU A 155 -13.14 -2.40 17.60
N THR A 156 -12.74 -3.10 16.55
CA THR A 156 -11.32 -3.31 16.23
C THR A 156 -10.62 -2.00 15.89
N ILE A 157 -11.27 -1.12 15.12
CA ILE A 157 -10.72 0.20 14.78
C ILE A 157 -10.51 1.02 16.05
N LYS A 158 -11.48 1.07 16.97
CA LYS A 158 -11.33 1.78 18.26
C LYS A 158 -10.16 1.23 19.07
N TYR A 159 -10.07 -0.08 19.21
CA TYR A 159 -8.98 -0.75 19.91
C TYR A 159 -7.61 -0.43 19.27
N MET A 160 -7.51 -0.48 17.95
CA MET A 160 -6.27 -0.15 17.23
C MET A 160 -5.91 1.34 17.34
N MET A 161 -6.89 2.24 17.40
CA MET A 161 -6.65 3.66 17.64
C MET A 161 -6.10 3.93 19.03
N ASP A 162 -6.62 3.24 20.07
CA ASP A 162 -6.11 3.35 21.44
C ASP A 162 -4.65 2.87 21.52
N ILE A 163 -4.34 1.71 20.91
CA ILE A 163 -2.95 1.20 20.84
C ILE A 163 -2.05 2.19 20.10
N SER A 164 -2.49 2.67 18.93
CA SER A 164 -1.69 3.60 18.13
C SER A 164 -1.43 4.90 18.90
N GLY A 165 -2.42 5.42 19.62
CA GLY A 165 -2.28 6.58 20.49
C GLY A 165 -1.22 6.36 21.58
N HIS A 166 -1.22 5.21 22.22
CA HIS A 166 -0.21 4.87 23.26
C HIS A 166 1.19 4.68 22.69
N LEU A 167 1.32 4.33 21.41
CA LEU A 167 2.63 4.18 20.76
C LEU A 167 3.23 5.50 20.27
N THR A 168 2.36 6.49 19.95
CA THR A 168 2.79 7.73 19.27
C THR A 168 2.76 8.96 20.19
N LEU A 169 2.09 8.89 21.33
CA LEU A 169 1.96 9.94 22.34
C LEU A 169 2.68 9.58 23.64
#